data_8e933a6550f590e0563988d615537236
#
_entry.id   8e933a6550f590e0563988d615537236
#
_cell.length_a   1.000
_cell.length_b   1.000
_cell.length_c   1.000
_cell.angle_alpha   90.00
_cell.angle_beta   90.00
_cell.angle_gamma   90.00
#
_symmetry.space_group_name_H-M   'P 1'
#
loop_
_entity.id
_entity.type
_entity.pdbx_description
1 polymer ?
#
loop_
_entity_poly.entity_id
_entity_poly.type
_entity_poly.pdbx_seq_one_letter_code
_entity_poly.pdbx_strand_id
1 'polypeptide(L)'
;MYKRQGLDALVARRLVPLLVTASKAPAAVLETEAWLSAQAIRLRERGHRVDLDWLERLETEGHQAEREAAGVIKEICGLKTTQNIALVRWLTENGVDWSDHPTTATGAPTLAKEYLPKLLRQEELPEQARAVIEAYYSHARVVDKIKRTSEIRAVMDANGRVHPTLVTVGTVTSRMAASSPNLQNYSKSNPEMRGLFIPEEGHTLVSCDFAQIELRVIAALSHEERMINTILEGGDLHSLTGELLGIPRQQAKVVNFLIVYGGGGARLAQQLRYEISEAEGKAIVRRYWQQYPAIAALNQILTQQVGLRLISGRWVPTGRYKDGGLRSHANLNFLVQGSSRELLVGAWRRFARDTDRERMVWFPIHDEMVLQVPNDRVHEIAGEIGEAMSFDLYGVPIRAEADLLIDPQGVSRWMSGDVAKSYREGTSK
;
A
#
# COMPACT_ATOMS: atom_id res chain seq x y z
N MET A 1 36.74 -4.84 -15.62
CA MET A 1 35.27 -4.92 -15.53
C MET A 1 34.68 -6.09 -16.33
N TYR A 2 34.94 -6.23 -17.62
CA TYR A 2 34.36 -7.29 -18.49
C TYR A 2 34.70 -8.73 -18.09
N LYS A 3 35.94 -9.03 -17.59
CA LYS A 3 36.32 -10.38 -17.15
C LYS A 3 35.50 -10.89 -15.95
N ARG A 4 35.12 -10.01 -15.04
CA ARG A 4 34.29 -10.35 -13.87
C ARG A 4 32.83 -10.65 -14.29
N GLN A 5 32.26 -9.83 -15.17
CA GLN A 5 30.91 -10.06 -15.70
C GLN A 5 30.78 -11.39 -16.45
N GLY A 6 31.78 -11.77 -17.25
CA GLY A 6 31.80 -13.07 -17.93
C GLY A 6 31.87 -14.24 -16.94
N LEU A 7 32.65 -14.11 -15.85
CA LEU A 7 32.71 -15.12 -14.82
C LEU A 7 31.40 -15.24 -14.04
N ASP A 8 30.79 -14.11 -13.68
CA ASP A 8 29.51 -14.08 -12.98
C ASP A 8 28.40 -14.73 -13.82
N ALA A 9 28.36 -14.48 -15.13
CA ALA A 9 27.43 -15.12 -16.06
C ALA A 9 27.66 -16.63 -16.17
N LEU A 10 28.93 -17.08 -16.19
CA LEU A 10 29.27 -18.50 -16.23
C LEU A 10 28.89 -19.23 -14.94
N VAL A 11 29.14 -18.59 -13.79
CA VAL A 11 28.73 -19.11 -12.47
C VAL A 11 27.22 -19.21 -12.39
N ALA A 12 26.47 -18.15 -12.79
CA ALA A 12 25.01 -18.16 -12.82
C ALA A 12 24.49 -19.30 -13.74
N ARG A 13 25.04 -19.46 -14.94
CA ARG A 13 24.67 -20.55 -15.87
C ARG A 13 24.84 -21.94 -15.26
N ARG A 14 25.85 -22.16 -14.42
CA ARG A 14 26.08 -23.44 -13.74
C ARG A 14 25.25 -23.63 -12.50
N LEU A 15 24.96 -22.55 -11.74
CA LEU A 15 24.18 -22.61 -10.51
C LEU A 15 22.68 -22.72 -10.75
N VAL A 16 22.15 -22.05 -11.76
CA VAL A 16 20.70 -22.03 -12.03
C VAL A 16 20.07 -23.41 -12.13
N PRO A 17 20.60 -24.39 -12.91
CA PRO A 17 20.00 -25.72 -12.96
C PRO A 17 20.01 -26.45 -11.61
N LEU A 18 21.08 -26.27 -10.80
CA LEU A 18 21.17 -26.87 -9.47
C LEU A 18 20.17 -26.26 -8.51
N LEU A 19 20.01 -24.92 -8.54
CA LEU A 19 19.04 -24.19 -7.71
C LEU A 19 17.61 -24.54 -8.11
N VAL A 20 17.30 -24.65 -9.41
CA VAL A 20 16.00 -25.09 -9.92
C VAL A 20 15.66 -26.48 -9.39
N THR A 21 16.58 -27.43 -9.50
CA THR A 21 16.38 -28.79 -8.98
C THR A 21 16.22 -28.81 -7.46
N ALA A 22 17.03 -28.04 -6.73
CA ALA A 22 17.00 -27.98 -5.27
C ALA A 22 15.74 -27.27 -4.74
N SER A 23 15.20 -26.29 -5.46
CA SER A 23 14.04 -25.48 -5.03
C SER A 23 12.74 -26.28 -4.96
N LYS A 24 12.62 -27.38 -5.72
CA LYS A 24 11.37 -28.13 -5.90
C LYS A 24 10.17 -27.25 -6.30
N ALA A 25 10.45 -26.06 -6.88
CA ALA A 25 9.41 -25.16 -7.33
C ALA A 25 8.74 -25.72 -8.60
N PRO A 26 7.42 -25.55 -8.77
CA PRO A 26 6.77 -25.87 -10.04
C PRO A 26 7.40 -25.10 -11.21
N ALA A 27 7.60 -25.76 -12.35
CA ALA A 27 8.19 -25.14 -13.54
C ALA A 27 7.47 -23.85 -13.92
N ALA A 28 6.12 -23.84 -13.88
CA ALA A 28 5.31 -22.67 -14.17
C ALA A 28 5.60 -21.45 -13.25
N VAL A 29 5.98 -21.69 -11.99
CA VAL A 29 6.41 -20.61 -11.08
C VAL A 29 7.74 -20.01 -11.53
N LEU A 30 8.69 -20.84 -11.91
CA LEU A 30 10.02 -20.40 -12.38
C LEU A 30 9.93 -19.64 -13.70
N GLU A 31 9.13 -20.13 -14.65
CA GLU A 31 8.85 -19.46 -15.92
C GLU A 31 8.17 -18.10 -15.70
N THR A 32 7.22 -18.04 -14.78
CA THR A 32 6.53 -16.80 -14.43
C THR A 32 7.49 -15.78 -13.83
N GLU A 33 8.39 -16.20 -12.94
CA GLU A 33 9.37 -15.29 -12.34
C GLU A 33 10.41 -14.82 -13.35
N ALA A 34 10.85 -15.69 -14.26
CA ALA A 34 11.76 -15.29 -15.34
C ALA A 34 11.12 -14.25 -16.26
N TRP A 35 9.86 -14.48 -16.67
CA TRP A 35 9.09 -13.53 -17.47
C TRP A 35 8.92 -12.21 -16.71
N LEU A 36 8.51 -12.26 -15.44
CA LEU A 36 8.28 -11.06 -14.63
C LEU A 36 9.58 -10.26 -14.41
N SER A 37 10.72 -10.94 -14.26
CA SER A 37 12.02 -10.28 -14.17
C SER A 37 12.37 -9.52 -15.47
N ALA A 38 12.03 -10.08 -16.63
CA ALA A 38 12.19 -9.38 -17.91
C ALA A 38 11.28 -8.15 -18.00
N GLN A 39 10.01 -8.26 -17.51
CA GLN A 39 9.12 -7.10 -17.45
C GLN A 39 9.67 -6.01 -16.50
N ALA A 40 10.18 -6.39 -15.33
CA ALA A 40 10.77 -5.44 -14.38
C ALA A 40 11.95 -4.65 -15.00
N ILE A 41 12.79 -5.31 -15.80
CA ILE A 41 13.87 -4.65 -16.53
C ILE A 41 13.31 -3.66 -17.57
N ARG A 42 12.32 -4.06 -18.37
CA ARG A 42 11.67 -3.18 -19.37
C ARG A 42 11.03 -1.95 -18.74
N LEU A 43 10.33 -2.11 -17.61
CA LEU A 43 9.74 -0.99 -16.87
C LEU A 43 10.81 0.00 -16.41
N ARG A 44 11.91 -0.52 -15.89
CA ARG A 44 13.04 0.30 -15.45
C ARG A 44 13.74 1.01 -16.62
N GLU A 45 13.97 0.33 -17.74
CA GLU A 45 14.64 0.92 -18.92
C GLU A 45 13.79 2.07 -19.51
N ARG A 46 12.47 1.87 -19.63
CA ARG A 46 11.55 2.91 -20.10
C ARG A 46 11.52 4.12 -19.16
N GLY A 47 11.50 3.88 -17.85
CA GLY A 47 11.30 4.92 -16.84
C GLY A 47 9.90 5.52 -16.87
N HIS A 48 9.65 6.48 -15.98
CA HIS A 48 8.37 7.16 -15.79
C HIS A 48 8.57 8.65 -15.81
N ARG A 49 7.81 9.37 -16.65
CA ARG A 49 7.90 10.83 -16.79
C ARG A 49 7.39 11.51 -15.53
N VAL A 50 8.13 12.54 -15.11
CA VAL A 50 7.77 13.44 -14.02
C VAL A 50 7.38 14.78 -14.61
N ASP A 51 6.28 15.35 -14.14
CA ASP A 51 5.88 16.71 -14.44
C ASP A 51 6.74 17.67 -13.61
N LEU A 52 7.67 18.36 -14.28
CA LEU A 52 8.66 19.22 -13.62
C LEU A 52 8.01 20.47 -13.00
N ASP A 53 7.01 21.06 -13.66
CA ASP A 53 6.29 22.22 -13.16
C ASP A 53 5.48 21.86 -11.90
N TRP A 54 4.88 20.66 -11.90
CA TRP A 54 4.18 20.15 -10.75
C TRP A 54 5.14 19.84 -9.59
N LEU A 55 6.31 19.28 -9.87
CA LEU A 55 7.36 19.02 -8.87
C LEU A 55 7.85 20.31 -8.23
N GLU A 56 8.19 21.33 -9.03
CA GLU A 56 8.66 22.64 -8.56
C GLU A 56 7.60 23.35 -7.70
N ARG A 57 6.34 23.29 -8.13
CA ARG A 57 5.22 23.80 -7.33
C ARG A 57 5.12 23.12 -5.97
N LEU A 58 5.14 21.77 -5.91
CA LEU A 58 5.07 21.05 -4.65
C LEU A 58 6.25 21.35 -3.71
N GLU A 59 7.45 21.53 -4.27
CA GLU A 59 8.63 21.93 -3.49
C GLU A 59 8.48 23.34 -2.93
N THR A 60 8.04 24.29 -3.75
CA THR A 60 7.84 25.69 -3.36
C THR A 60 6.77 25.82 -2.27
N GLU A 61 5.59 25.25 -2.51
CA GLU A 61 4.48 25.21 -1.54
C GLU A 61 4.89 24.51 -0.25
N GLY A 62 5.63 23.38 -0.39
CA GLY A 62 6.14 22.63 0.75
C GLY A 62 7.06 23.47 1.63
N HIS A 63 8.09 24.09 1.05
CA HIS A 63 9.02 24.93 1.80
C HIS A 63 8.37 26.17 2.39
N GLN A 64 7.37 26.74 1.73
CA GLN A 64 6.61 27.86 2.29
C GLN A 64 5.81 27.42 3.51
N ALA A 65 5.04 26.34 3.41
CA ALA A 65 4.24 25.82 4.52
C ALA A 65 5.11 25.33 5.71
N GLU A 66 6.32 24.79 5.43
CA GLU A 66 7.30 24.46 6.45
C GLU A 66 7.74 25.70 7.25
N ARG A 67 8.08 26.79 6.53
CA ARG A 67 8.50 28.06 7.17
C ARG A 67 7.37 28.68 7.99
N GLU A 68 6.14 28.66 7.47
CA GLU A 68 4.96 29.20 8.16
C GLU A 68 4.69 28.41 9.46
N ALA A 69 4.66 27.08 9.39
CA ALA A 69 4.46 26.23 10.56
C ALA A 69 5.56 26.38 11.61
N ALA A 70 6.82 26.44 11.17
CA ALA A 70 7.95 26.68 12.07
C ALA A 70 7.92 28.10 12.68
N GLY A 71 7.43 29.10 11.94
CA GLY A 71 7.22 30.47 12.40
C GLY A 71 6.23 30.55 13.55
N VAL A 72 5.06 29.94 13.41
CA VAL A 72 4.03 29.86 14.46
C VAL A 72 4.58 29.23 15.74
N ILE A 73 5.29 28.10 15.64
CA ILE A 73 5.88 27.43 16.79
C ILE A 73 6.92 28.33 17.48
N LYS A 74 7.78 28.98 16.69
CA LYS A 74 8.79 29.89 17.22
C LYS A 74 8.19 31.13 17.89
N GLU A 75 7.13 31.70 17.33
CA GLU A 75 6.45 32.88 17.86
C GLU A 75 5.77 32.57 19.20
N ILE A 76 5.03 31.45 19.29
CA ILE A 76 4.24 31.11 20.48
C ILE A 76 5.11 30.56 21.60
N CYS A 77 6.04 29.65 21.33
CA CYS A 77 6.80 28.95 22.38
C CYS A 77 8.33 29.17 22.32
N GLY A 78 8.84 29.95 21.36
CA GLY A 78 10.27 30.22 21.21
C GLY A 78 11.12 29.02 20.78
N LEU A 79 10.50 27.90 20.43
CA LEU A 79 11.16 26.63 20.14
C LEU A 79 11.28 26.37 18.64
N LYS A 80 12.17 25.42 18.28
CA LYS A 80 12.27 24.87 16.91
C LYS A 80 11.45 23.58 16.82
N THR A 81 10.96 23.28 15.63
CA THR A 81 10.23 22.03 15.31
C THR A 81 11.02 20.75 15.60
N THR A 82 12.35 20.82 15.64
CA THR A 82 13.25 19.69 15.94
C THR A 82 13.46 19.46 17.45
N GLN A 83 12.97 20.34 18.32
CA GLN A 83 13.16 20.27 19.78
C GLN A 83 12.00 19.52 20.46
N ASN A 84 11.74 18.27 20.06
CA ASN A 84 10.58 17.50 20.48
C ASN A 84 10.40 17.41 22.00
N ILE A 85 11.50 17.21 22.77
CA ILE A 85 11.44 17.11 24.23
C ILE A 85 11.00 18.44 24.86
N ALA A 86 11.53 19.55 24.35
CA ALA A 86 11.15 20.88 24.81
C ALA A 86 9.71 21.24 24.44
N LEU A 87 9.27 20.84 23.22
CA LEU A 87 7.89 21.01 22.78
C LEU A 87 6.91 20.22 23.65
N VAL A 88 7.20 18.96 23.96
CA VAL A 88 6.37 18.15 24.88
C VAL A 88 6.28 18.82 26.25
N ARG A 89 7.40 19.29 26.78
CA ARG A 89 7.42 20.00 28.07
C ARG A 89 6.55 21.26 28.04
N TRP A 90 6.73 22.10 27.01
CA TRP A 90 5.95 23.32 26.85
C TRP A 90 4.45 23.02 26.74
N LEU A 91 4.07 22.02 25.94
CA LEU A 91 2.67 21.58 25.79
C LEU A 91 2.08 21.09 27.12
N THR A 92 2.87 20.35 27.91
CA THR A 92 2.45 19.89 29.25
C THR A 92 2.21 21.08 30.20
N GLU A 93 3.12 22.03 30.23
CA GLU A 93 3.03 23.26 31.04
C GLU A 93 1.86 24.15 30.60
N ASN A 94 1.41 24.01 29.35
CA ASN A 94 0.28 24.71 28.76
C ASN A 94 -0.99 23.84 28.65
N GLY A 95 -1.15 22.87 29.58
CA GLY A 95 -2.42 22.21 29.83
C GLY A 95 -2.79 21.06 28.90
N VAL A 96 -1.86 20.52 28.09
CA VAL A 96 -2.13 19.33 27.27
C VAL A 96 -2.17 18.10 28.15
N ASP A 97 -3.27 17.35 28.10
CA ASP A 97 -3.42 16.07 28.78
C ASP A 97 -2.81 14.92 27.95
N TRP A 98 -1.90 14.18 28.56
CA TRP A 98 -1.20 13.04 27.97
C TRP A 98 -1.65 11.68 28.53
N SER A 99 -2.65 11.62 29.42
CA SER A 99 -3.02 10.41 30.16
C SER A 99 -3.28 9.20 29.28
N ASP A 100 -3.93 9.40 28.14
CA ASP A 100 -4.24 8.34 27.16
C ASP A 100 -3.36 8.41 25.90
N HIS A 101 -2.24 9.15 25.95
CA HIS A 101 -1.41 9.38 24.77
C HIS A 101 -0.26 8.37 24.71
N PRO A 102 0.06 7.82 23.52
CA PRO A 102 1.19 6.90 23.37
C PRO A 102 2.52 7.54 23.71
N THR A 103 3.42 6.73 24.29
CA THR A 103 4.77 7.15 24.65
C THR A 103 5.82 6.57 23.71
N THR A 104 6.97 7.24 23.63
CA THR A 104 8.18 6.73 22.97
C THR A 104 8.82 5.61 23.80
N ALA A 105 9.81 4.93 23.24
CA ALA A 105 10.60 3.92 23.97
C ALA A 105 11.28 4.45 25.24
N THR A 106 11.47 5.76 25.37
CA THR A 106 12.03 6.44 26.55
C THR A 106 10.97 6.93 27.54
N GLY A 107 9.69 6.61 27.31
CA GLY A 107 8.58 6.96 28.18
C GLY A 107 8.02 8.38 28.01
N ALA A 108 8.59 9.21 27.13
CA ALA A 108 8.04 10.54 26.84
C ALA A 108 6.83 10.45 25.87
N PRO A 109 5.82 11.34 26.00
CA PRO A 109 4.73 11.41 25.01
C PRO A 109 5.25 11.57 23.59
N THR A 110 4.65 10.85 22.63
CA THR A 110 5.08 10.92 21.23
C THR A 110 4.43 12.09 20.49
N LEU A 111 5.19 12.80 19.65
CA LEU A 111 4.66 13.78 18.70
C LEU A 111 4.51 13.18 17.29
N ALA A 112 4.39 11.86 17.17
CA ALA A 112 4.18 11.22 15.88
C ALA A 112 2.85 11.67 15.27
N LYS A 113 2.88 12.03 13.98
CA LYS A 113 1.78 12.72 13.27
C LYS A 113 0.43 12.00 13.35
N GLU A 114 0.45 10.68 13.45
CA GLU A 114 -0.77 9.85 13.55
C GLU A 114 -1.55 10.04 14.85
N TYR A 115 -0.91 10.54 15.90
CA TYR A 115 -1.53 10.73 17.21
C TYR A 115 -1.90 12.19 17.53
N LEU A 116 -1.33 13.17 16.81
CA LEU A 116 -1.61 14.59 17.02
C LEU A 116 -3.09 14.97 16.86
N PRO A 117 -3.85 14.39 15.89
CA PRO A 117 -5.30 14.66 15.80
C PRO A 117 -6.09 14.28 17.06
N LYS A 118 -5.59 13.33 17.88
CA LYS A 118 -6.21 12.98 19.16
C LYS A 118 -6.08 14.11 20.17
N LEU A 119 -4.90 14.75 20.22
CA LEU A 119 -4.67 15.90 21.12
C LEU A 119 -5.58 17.07 20.77
N LEU A 120 -5.81 17.31 19.47
CA LEU A 120 -6.68 18.39 18.98
C LEU A 120 -8.16 18.21 19.32
N ARG A 121 -8.58 17.01 19.76
CA ARG A 121 -9.97 16.70 20.16
C ARG A 121 -10.20 16.92 21.67
N GLN A 122 -9.20 17.30 22.44
CA GLN A 122 -9.38 17.62 23.86
C GLN A 122 -10.30 18.86 23.98
N GLU A 123 -11.36 18.75 24.78
CA GLU A 123 -12.37 19.81 24.92
C GLU A 123 -11.81 21.08 25.57
N GLU A 124 -10.93 20.91 26.57
CA GLU A 124 -10.33 22.02 27.33
C GLU A 124 -8.91 22.38 26.84
N LEU A 125 -8.57 22.08 25.56
CA LEU A 125 -7.24 22.39 25.02
C LEU A 125 -7.06 23.92 24.87
N PRO A 126 -6.08 24.54 25.57
CA PRO A 126 -5.81 25.97 25.46
C PRO A 126 -5.47 26.39 24.01
N GLU A 127 -5.91 27.58 23.63
CA GLU A 127 -5.77 28.07 22.25
C GLU A 127 -4.32 28.07 21.74
N GLN A 128 -3.37 28.51 22.58
CA GLN A 128 -1.95 28.50 22.21
C GLN A 128 -1.40 27.09 22.04
N ALA A 129 -1.79 26.16 22.91
CA ALA A 129 -1.39 24.74 22.77
C ALA A 129 -1.99 24.13 21.50
N ARG A 130 -3.25 24.44 21.21
CA ARG A 130 -3.92 24.02 19.96
C ARG A 130 -3.16 24.52 18.75
N ALA A 131 -2.84 25.82 18.68
CA ALA A 131 -2.11 26.42 17.56
C ALA A 131 -0.73 25.79 17.34
N VAL A 132 0.00 25.50 18.43
CA VAL A 132 1.30 24.79 18.36
C VAL A 132 1.16 23.35 17.85
N ILE A 133 0.14 22.60 18.32
CA ILE A 133 -0.11 21.23 17.84
C ILE A 133 -0.51 21.21 16.36
N GLU A 134 -1.38 22.12 15.93
CA GLU A 134 -1.78 22.28 14.52
C GLU A 134 -0.60 22.64 13.63
N ALA A 135 0.22 23.59 14.04
CA ALA A 135 1.43 23.96 13.33
C ALA A 135 2.44 22.80 13.26
N TYR A 136 2.64 22.07 14.36
CA TYR A 136 3.53 20.92 14.36
C TYR A 136 2.99 19.77 13.49
N TYR A 137 1.68 19.52 13.49
CA TYR A 137 1.04 18.54 12.63
C TYR A 137 1.20 18.89 11.13
N SER A 138 0.95 20.16 10.79
CA SER A 138 1.18 20.69 9.44
C SER A 138 2.65 20.50 9.04
N HIS A 139 3.59 20.94 9.86
CA HIS A 139 5.03 20.76 9.64
C HIS A 139 5.40 19.28 9.38
N ALA A 140 4.91 18.36 10.21
CA ALA A 140 5.23 16.94 10.06
C ALA A 140 4.72 16.33 8.74
N ARG A 141 3.57 16.81 8.23
CA ARG A 141 3.03 16.42 6.92
C ARG A 141 3.85 16.99 5.76
N VAL A 142 4.26 18.24 5.88
CA VAL A 142 4.99 18.96 4.84
C VAL A 142 6.42 18.46 4.70
N VAL A 143 7.10 18.17 5.80
CA VAL A 143 8.47 17.59 5.78
C VAL A 143 8.50 16.25 5.05
N ASP A 144 7.48 15.38 5.21
CA ASP A 144 7.37 14.13 4.45
C ASP A 144 7.22 14.40 2.93
N LYS A 145 6.42 15.43 2.55
CA LYS A 145 6.28 15.88 1.15
C LYS A 145 7.61 16.36 0.57
N ILE A 146 8.30 17.28 1.26
CA ILE A 146 9.60 17.82 0.83
C ILE A 146 10.63 16.70 0.67
N LYS A 147 10.68 15.78 1.62
CA LYS A 147 11.57 14.62 1.53
C LYS A 147 11.31 13.80 0.27
N ARG A 148 10.05 13.50 -0.03
CA ARG A 148 9.67 12.68 -1.20
C ARG A 148 9.96 13.39 -2.53
N THR A 149 9.68 14.69 -2.62
CA THR A 149 10.00 15.48 -3.83
C THR A 149 11.51 15.54 -4.04
N SER A 150 12.30 15.76 -2.98
CA SER A 150 13.77 15.73 -3.04
C SER A 150 14.32 14.35 -3.45
N GLU A 151 13.73 13.24 -2.96
CA GLU A 151 14.09 11.88 -3.39
C GLU A 151 13.82 11.67 -4.88
N ILE A 152 12.69 12.15 -5.41
CA ILE A 152 12.37 12.10 -6.85
C ILE A 152 13.42 12.89 -7.65
N ARG A 153 13.71 14.13 -7.24
CA ARG A 153 14.68 14.98 -7.94
C ARG A 153 16.09 14.37 -7.95
N ALA A 154 16.49 13.71 -6.86
CA ALA A 154 17.80 13.09 -6.73
C ALA A 154 18.01 11.87 -7.64
N VAL A 155 16.95 11.16 -8.02
CA VAL A 155 17.02 9.93 -8.85
C VAL A 155 16.51 10.14 -10.28
N MET A 156 16.06 11.34 -10.60
CA MET A 156 15.57 11.70 -11.93
C MET A 156 16.73 11.86 -12.90
N ASP A 157 16.57 11.36 -14.11
CA ASP A 157 17.52 11.50 -15.20
C ASP A 157 17.42 12.89 -15.89
N ALA A 158 18.32 13.14 -16.84
CA ALA A 158 18.35 14.39 -17.60
C ALA A 158 17.11 14.64 -18.48
N ASN A 159 16.30 13.60 -18.73
CA ASN A 159 15.08 13.67 -19.53
C ASN A 159 13.81 13.82 -18.66
N GLY A 160 13.95 14.07 -17.36
CA GLY A 160 12.83 14.19 -16.42
C GLY A 160 12.14 12.87 -16.12
N ARG A 161 12.89 11.77 -16.11
CA ARG A 161 12.35 10.43 -15.81
C ARG A 161 12.95 9.84 -14.56
N VAL A 162 12.16 9.06 -13.85
CA VAL A 162 12.64 8.18 -12.79
C VAL A 162 12.59 6.72 -13.25
N HIS A 163 13.53 5.90 -12.77
CA HIS A 163 13.72 4.52 -13.18
C HIS A 163 13.61 3.55 -11.98
N PRO A 164 12.39 3.36 -11.44
CA PRO A 164 12.21 2.52 -10.26
C PRO A 164 12.66 1.09 -10.52
N THR A 165 13.30 0.51 -9.53
CA THR A 165 13.64 -0.91 -9.54
C THR A 165 12.48 -1.71 -8.96
N LEU A 166 11.88 -2.61 -9.74
CA LEU A 166 10.88 -3.55 -9.29
C LEU A 166 11.54 -4.89 -8.93
N VAL A 167 11.49 -5.25 -7.66
CA VAL A 167 11.92 -6.56 -7.16
C VAL A 167 10.72 -7.50 -7.19
N THR A 168 10.78 -8.56 -7.98
CA THR A 168 9.63 -9.43 -8.27
C THR A 168 9.16 -10.23 -7.05
N VAL A 169 10.07 -10.56 -6.12
CA VAL A 169 9.80 -11.15 -4.81
C VAL A 169 10.53 -10.30 -3.76
N GLY A 170 9.94 -9.19 -3.38
CA GLY A 170 10.58 -8.18 -2.53
C GLY A 170 10.19 -8.24 -1.05
N THR A 171 9.20 -9.06 -0.69
CA THR A 171 8.72 -9.20 0.69
C THR A 171 8.63 -10.65 1.12
N VAL A 172 8.54 -10.89 2.43
CA VAL A 172 8.34 -12.24 2.99
C VAL A 172 7.00 -12.87 2.58
N THR A 173 6.02 -12.07 2.18
CA THR A 173 4.72 -12.52 1.65
C THR A 173 4.76 -12.77 0.15
N SER A 174 5.93 -12.75 -0.48
CA SER A 174 6.15 -12.85 -1.93
C SER A 174 5.58 -11.68 -2.75
N ARG A 175 5.14 -10.58 -2.13
CA ARG A 175 4.74 -9.38 -2.88
C ARG A 175 5.93 -8.76 -3.60
N MET A 176 5.67 -8.14 -4.73
CA MET A 176 6.63 -7.27 -5.41
C MET A 176 6.94 -6.07 -4.51
N ALA A 177 8.15 -5.53 -4.62
CA ALA A 177 8.55 -4.30 -3.95
C ALA A 177 9.28 -3.37 -4.92
N ALA A 178 9.09 -2.07 -4.76
CA ALA A 178 9.75 -1.07 -5.59
C ALA A 178 10.74 -0.25 -4.76
N SER A 179 11.76 0.30 -5.44
CA SER A 179 12.73 1.22 -4.84
C SER A 179 13.28 2.19 -5.90
N SER A 180 13.80 3.31 -5.45
CA SER A 180 14.54 4.31 -6.25
C SER A 180 13.78 4.88 -7.46
N PRO A 181 12.57 5.46 -7.31
CA PRO A 181 11.79 5.63 -6.10
C PRO A 181 10.83 4.46 -5.83
N ASN A 182 10.34 4.34 -4.59
CA ASN A 182 9.31 3.34 -4.28
C ASN A 182 7.91 3.85 -4.66
N LEU A 183 7.51 3.65 -5.92
CA LEU A 183 6.19 4.06 -6.41
C LEU A 183 5.03 3.39 -5.67
N GLN A 184 5.22 2.20 -5.09
CA GLN A 184 4.18 1.50 -4.34
C GLN A 184 3.84 2.17 -3.00
N ASN A 185 4.68 3.09 -2.51
CA ASN A 185 4.42 3.87 -1.30
C ASN A 185 3.64 5.17 -1.54
N TYR A 186 3.29 5.49 -2.79
CA TYR A 186 2.45 6.65 -3.10
C TYR A 186 0.97 6.28 -3.01
N SER A 187 0.40 6.50 -1.81
CA SER A 187 -0.99 6.17 -1.51
C SER A 187 -2.00 6.96 -2.35
N LYS A 188 -3.15 6.36 -2.64
CA LYS A 188 -4.33 7.07 -3.21
C LYS A 188 -4.79 8.23 -2.31
N SER A 189 -4.49 8.18 -1.00
CA SER A 189 -4.76 9.28 -0.05
C SER A 189 -3.75 10.45 -0.13
N ASN A 190 -2.71 10.34 -0.95
CA ASN A 190 -1.76 11.42 -1.25
C ASN A 190 -1.72 11.68 -2.78
N PRO A 191 -2.80 12.25 -3.34
CA PRO A 191 -2.94 12.43 -4.77
C PRO A 191 -1.91 13.38 -5.37
N GLU A 192 -1.42 14.34 -4.59
CA GLU A 192 -0.40 15.29 -5.05
C GLU A 192 0.88 14.59 -5.48
N MET A 193 1.32 13.59 -4.71
CA MET A 193 2.53 12.83 -5.02
C MET A 193 2.33 11.87 -6.20
N ARG A 194 1.13 11.29 -6.35
CA ARG A 194 0.79 10.51 -7.55
C ARG A 194 0.70 11.39 -8.79
N GLY A 195 0.15 12.61 -8.66
CA GLY A 195 0.02 13.60 -9.74
C GLY A 195 1.33 14.07 -10.35
N LEU A 196 2.48 13.81 -9.69
CA LEU A 196 3.82 14.03 -10.27
C LEU A 196 4.06 13.21 -11.54
N PHE A 197 3.39 12.05 -11.69
CA PHE A 197 3.68 11.13 -12.77
C PHE A 197 2.67 11.28 -13.89
N ILE A 198 3.17 11.45 -15.11
CA ILE A 198 2.40 11.66 -16.33
C ILE A 198 2.75 10.61 -17.40
N PRO A 199 1.83 10.30 -18.31
CA PRO A 199 2.12 9.40 -19.43
C PRO A 199 3.03 10.07 -20.47
N GLU A 200 3.39 9.29 -21.50
CA GLU A 200 3.94 9.84 -22.73
C GLU A 200 2.92 10.73 -23.45
N GLU A 201 3.41 11.64 -24.31
CA GLU A 201 2.54 12.44 -25.14
C GLU A 201 1.64 11.57 -26.02
N GLY A 202 0.39 11.97 -26.18
CA GLY A 202 -0.61 11.20 -26.92
C GLY A 202 -1.13 9.94 -26.19
N HIS A 203 -0.81 9.78 -24.89
CA HIS A 203 -1.25 8.66 -24.09
C HIS A 203 -2.04 9.09 -22.86
N THR A 204 -2.85 8.18 -22.36
CA THR A 204 -3.61 8.29 -21.10
C THR A 204 -3.22 7.17 -20.15
N LEU A 205 -3.11 7.48 -18.86
CA LEU A 205 -2.98 6.45 -17.81
C LEU A 205 -4.35 5.83 -17.52
N VAL A 206 -4.36 4.51 -17.47
CA VAL A 206 -5.53 3.70 -17.08
C VAL A 206 -5.12 2.88 -15.86
N SER A 207 -5.88 2.98 -14.78
CA SER A 207 -5.72 2.16 -13.58
C SER A 207 -6.75 1.05 -13.60
N CYS A 208 -6.35 -0.20 -13.35
CA CYS A 208 -7.26 -1.30 -13.13
C CYS A 208 -6.95 -1.95 -11.78
N ASP A 209 -7.93 -1.97 -10.87
CA ASP A 209 -7.77 -2.38 -9.48
C ASP A 209 -8.72 -3.54 -9.16
N PHE A 210 -8.24 -4.52 -8.41
CA PHE A 210 -9.07 -5.61 -7.95
C PHE A 210 -10.04 -5.16 -6.84
N ALA A 211 -11.30 -5.51 -6.99
CA ALA A 211 -12.30 -5.25 -5.96
C ALA A 211 -12.10 -6.18 -4.75
N GLN A 212 -11.57 -5.66 -3.64
CA GLN A 212 -11.41 -6.36 -2.36
C GLN A 212 -10.70 -7.73 -2.48
N ILE A 213 -9.63 -7.81 -3.25
CA ILE A 213 -8.98 -9.07 -3.62
C ILE A 213 -8.63 -9.95 -2.41
N GLU A 214 -8.07 -9.39 -1.34
CA GLU A 214 -7.63 -10.17 -0.18
C GLU A 214 -8.83 -10.86 0.51
N LEU A 215 -10.00 -10.19 0.59
CA LEU A 215 -11.20 -10.77 1.18
C LEU A 215 -11.83 -11.83 0.26
N ARG A 216 -11.77 -11.64 -1.05
CA ARG A 216 -12.23 -12.66 -2.02
C ARG A 216 -11.32 -13.88 -2.02
N VAL A 217 -10.02 -13.68 -1.93
CA VAL A 217 -9.03 -14.77 -1.83
C VAL A 217 -9.23 -15.57 -0.54
N ILE A 218 -9.40 -14.90 0.61
CA ILE A 218 -9.63 -15.63 1.87
C ILE A 218 -10.96 -16.38 1.84
N ALA A 219 -12.03 -15.81 1.29
CA ALA A 219 -13.33 -16.45 1.12
C ALA A 219 -13.20 -17.73 0.26
N ALA A 220 -12.50 -17.63 -0.88
CA ALA A 220 -12.28 -18.73 -1.81
C ALA A 220 -11.44 -19.85 -1.19
N LEU A 221 -10.34 -19.52 -0.50
CA LEU A 221 -9.41 -20.51 0.07
C LEU A 221 -9.92 -21.15 1.35
N SER A 222 -10.77 -20.46 2.12
CA SER A 222 -11.40 -21.03 3.32
C SER A 222 -12.75 -21.69 3.05
N HIS A 223 -13.36 -21.46 1.89
CA HIS A 223 -14.73 -21.81 1.57
C HIS A 223 -15.74 -21.20 2.58
N GLU A 224 -15.53 -19.93 3.01
CA GLU A 224 -16.43 -19.24 3.93
C GLU A 224 -17.73 -18.84 3.21
N GLU A 225 -18.77 -19.64 3.41
CA GLU A 225 -20.05 -19.54 2.70
C GLU A 225 -20.70 -18.16 2.83
N ARG A 226 -20.66 -17.54 4.01
CA ARG A 226 -21.25 -16.22 4.22
C ARG A 226 -20.61 -15.14 3.33
N MET A 227 -19.28 -15.15 3.23
CA MET A 227 -18.58 -14.24 2.34
C MET A 227 -18.86 -14.56 0.88
N ILE A 228 -18.84 -15.86 0.52
CA ILE A 228 -19.10 -16.31 -0.86
C ILE A 228 -20.49 -15.88 -1.31
N ASN A 229 -21.53 -16.15 -0.53
CA ASN A 229 -22.90 -15.77 -0.85
C ASN A 229 -23.04 -14.28 -1.01
N THR A 230 -22.48 -13.47 -0.08
CA THR A 230 -22.47 -12.01 -0.18
C THR A 230 -21.81 -11.52 -1.46
N ILE A 231 -20.68 -12.13 -1.86
CA ILE A 231 -19.98 -11.79 -3.10
C ILE A 231 -20.84 -12.12 -4.33
N LEU A 232 -21.49 -13.27 -4.33
CA LEU A 232 -22.36 -13.71 -5.45
C LEU A 232 -23.60 -12.83 -5.60
N GLU A 233 -24.12 -12.31 -4.48
CA GLU A 233 -25.24 -11.36 -4.44
C GLU A 233 -24.82 -9.90 -4.73
N GLY A 234 -23.55 -9.64 -4.97
CA GLY A 234 -23.02 -8.30 -5.24
C GLY A 234 -22.90 -7.41 -4.01
N GLY A 235 -22.94 -8.00 -2.81
CA GLY A 235 -22.85 -7.30 -1.54
C GLY A 235 -21.42 -6.85 -1.17
N ASP A 236 -21.33 -5.96 -0.17
CA ASP A 236 -20.06 -5.43 0.35
C ASP A 236 -19.61 -6.20 1.60
N LEU A 237 -18.43 -6.81 1.54
CA LEU A 237 -17.89 -7.63 2.62
C LEU A 237 -17.57 -6.86 3.91
N HIS A 238 -17.28 -5.56 3.80
CA HIS A 238 -17.07 -4.72 4.98
C HIS A 238 -18.39 -4.40 5.67
N SER A 239 -19.46 -4.19 4.90
CA SER A 239 -20.83 -4.02 5.44
C SER A 239 -21.30 -5.30 6.11
N LEU A 240 -21.16 -6.46 5.47
CA LEU A 240 -21.47 -7.76 6.07
C LEU A 240 -20.76 -7.93 7.43
N THR A 241 -19.45 -7.69 7.47
CA THR A 241 -18.68 -7.80 8.72
C THR A 241 -19.15 -6.80 9.76
N GLY A 242 -19.51 -5.57 9.34
CA GLY A 242 -20.06 -4.55 10.23
C GLY A 242 -21.36 -4.98 10.90
N GLU A 243 -22.27 -5.54 10.13
CA GLU A 243 -23.55 -6.07 10.60
C GLU A 243 -23.36 -7.24 11.58
N LEU A 244 -22.53 -8.22 11.21
CA LEU A 244 -22.25 -9.39 12.04
C LEU A 244 -21.57 -9.05 13.38
N LEU A 245 -20.75 -8.01 13.40
CA LEU A 245 -20.02 -7.57 14.59
C LEU A 245 -20.72 -6.43 15.35
N GLY A 246 -21.76 -5.83 14.78
CA GLY A 246 -22.43 -4.68 15.35
C GLY A 246 -21.52 -3.44 15.43
N ILE A 247 -20.72 -3.20 14.39
CA ILE A 247 -19.77 -2.07 14.31
C ILE A 247 -19.93 -1.33 12.97
N PRO A 248 -19.57 -0.04 12.90
CA PRO A 248 -19.59 0.71 11.65
C PRO A 248 -18.74 0.07 10.55
N ARG A 249 -19.18 0.19 9.28
CA ARG A 249 -18.47 -0.33 8.10
C ARG A 249 -16.99 0.05 8.04
N GLN A 250 -16.65 1.28 8.43
CA GLN A 250 -15.24 1.74 8.44
C GLN A 250 -14.39 1.00 9.48
N GLN A 251 -14.95 0.74 10.66
CA GLN A 251 -14.28 -0.09 11.66
C GLN A 251 -14.19 -1.55 11.20
N ALA A 252 -15.24 -2.08 10.58
CA ALA A 252 -15.23 -3.43 10.00
C ALA A 252 -14.15 -3.60 8.92
N LYS A 253 -13.90 -2.57 8.12
CA LYS A 253 -12.78 -2.54 7.16
C LYS A 253 -11.43 -2.72 7.88
N VAL A 254 -11.21 -2.02 8.98
CA VAL A 254 -9.99 -2.15 9.80
C VAL A 254 -9.90 -3.56 10.40
N VAL A 255 -11.01 -4.10 10.92
CA VAL A 255 -11.07 -5.46 11.47
C VAL A 255 -10.72 -6.52 10.43
N ASN A 256 -11.32 -6.48 9.24
CA ASN A 256 -11.06 -7.42 8.16
C ASN A 256 -9.57 -7.48 7.80
N PHE A 257 -8.94 -6.33 7.59
CA PHE A 257 -7.51 -6.30 7.28
C PHE A 257 -6.64 -6.72 8.48
N LEU A 258 -6.99 -6.27 9.68
CA LEU A 258 -6.25 -6.63 10.89
C LEU A 258 -6.17 -8.15 11.08
N ILE A 259 -7.31 -8.84 10.92
CA ILE A 259 -7.41 -10.30 11.11
C ILE A 259 -6.57 -11.03 10.05
N VAL A 260 -6.69 -10.64 8.79
CA VAL A 260 -5.86 -11.20 7.70
C VAL A 260 -4.38 -11.01 8.02
N TYR A 261 -4.00 -9.90 8.64
CA TYR A 261 -2.60 -9.61 8.98
C TYR A 261 -2.15 -10.22 10.32
N GLY A 262 -2.98 -11.01 10.97
CA GLY A 262 -2.68 -11.70 12.22
C GLY A 262 -2.64 -10.77 13.44
N GLY A 263 -3.33 -9.64 13.36
CA GLY A 263 -3.43 -8.68 14.46
C GLY A 263 -4.46 -9.10 15.52
N GLY A 264 -4.21 -8.75 16.77
CA GLY A 264 -5.09 -8.98 17.90
C GLY A 264 -5.81 -7.71 18.38
N GLY A 265 -6.59 -7.85 19.48
CA GLY A 265 -7.46 -6.79 19.99
C GLY A 265 -6.74 -5.50 20.42
N ALA A 266 -5.55 -5.60 21.02
CA ALA A 266 -4.74 -4.43 21.37
C ALA A 266 -4.30 -3.65 20.11
N ARG A 267 -3.93 -4.37 19.04
CA ARG A 267 -3.59 -3.75 17.76
C ARG A 267 -4.82 -3.13 17.09
N LEU A 268 -6.00 -3.72 17.25
CA LEU A 268 -7.27 -3.16 16.77
C LEU A 268 -7.57 -1.83 17.44
N ALA A 269 -7.50 -1.76 18.78
CA ALA A 269 -7.70 -0.52 19.52
C ALA A 269 -6.74 0.58 19.04
N GLN A 270 -5.46 0.25 18.85
CA GLN A 270 -4.47 1.18 18.32
C GLN A 270 -4.82 1.68 16.90
N GLN A 271 -5.24 0.78 15.98
CA GLN A 271 -5.60 1.16 14.60
C GLN A 271 -6.86 1.99 14.53
N LEU A 272 -7.80 1.77 15.44
CA LEU A 272 -8.99 2.62 15.63
C LEU A 272 -8.70 3.86 16.48
N ARG A 273 -7.43 4.23 16.65
CA ARG A 273 -6.99 5.43 17.39
C ARG A 273 -7.56 5.50 18.81
N TYR A 274 -7.70 4.33 19.45
CA TYR A 274 -8.26 4.17 20.78
C TYR A 274 -9.71 4.70 20.95
N GLU A 275 -10.49 4.70 19.85
CA GLU A 275 -11.95 4.87 19.91
C GLU A 275 -12.63 3.73 20.69
N ILE A 276 -11.96 2.60 20.83
CA ILE A 276 -12.34 1.44 21.62
C ILE A 276 -11.21 1.04 22.58
N SER A 277 -11.57 0.44 23.70
CA SER A 277 -10.61 -0.17 24.63
C SER A 277 -9.99 -1.45 24.07
N GLU A 278 -8.86 -1.88 24.63
CA GLU A 278 -8.28 -3.19 24.30
C GLU A 278 -9.20 -4.37 24.60
N ALA A 279 -10.01 -4.26 25.66
CA ALA A 279 -10.99 -5.29 26.02
C ALA A 279 -12.08 -5.42 24.96
N GLU A 280 -12.62 -4.33 24.49
CA GLU A 280 -13.57 -4.28 23.36
C GLU A 280 -12.92 -4.80 22.08
N GLY A 281 -11.70 -4.41 21.78
CA GLY A 281 -10.93 -4.93 20.65
C GLY A 281 -10.77 -6.45 20.69
N LYS A 282 -10.44 -7.02 21.85
CA LYS A 282 -10.38 -8.48 22.05
C LYS A 282 -11.74 -9.15 21.86
N ALA A 283 -12.83 -8.52 22.32
CA ALA A 283 -14.19 -9.03 22.13
C ALA A 283 -14.61 -9.01 20.65
N ILE A 284 -14.28 -7.97 19.91
CA ILE A 284 -14.55 -7.87 18.45
C ILE A 284 -13.80 -8.97 17.69
N VAL A 285 -12.49 -9.13 17.95
CA VAL A 285 -11.67 -10.19 17.31
C VAL A 285 -12.23 -11.57 17.61
N ARG A 286 -12.66 -11.84 18.84
CA ARG A 286 -13.29 -13.13 19.21
C ARG A 286 -14.58 -13.35 18.44
N ARG A 287 -15.46 -12.35 18.36
CA ARG A 287 -16.69 -12.41 17.56
C ARG A 287 -16.41 -12.66 16.09
N TYR A 288 -15.40 -12.02 15.52
CA TYR A 288 -15.01 -12.24 14.12
C TYR A 288 -14.74 -13.72 13.83
N TRP A 289 -13.91 -14.38 14.65
CA TRP A 289 -13.61 -15.82 14.50
C TRP A 289 -14.84 -16.72 14.67
N GLN A 290 -15.81 -16.29 15.49
CA GLN A 290 -17.09 -17.02 15.65
C GLN A 290 -18.01 -16.85 14.44
N GLN A 291 -18.01 -15.67 13.82
CA GLN A 291 -18.84 -15.37 12.65
C GLN A 291 -18.29 -15.97 11.36
N TYR A 292 -16.98 -16.21 11.28
CA TYR A 292 -16.31 -16.78 10.12
C TYR A 292 -15.57 -18.09 10.48
N PRO A 293 -16.31 -19.18 10.75
CA PRO A 293 -15.74 -20.42 11.28
C PRO A 293 -14.80 -21.11 10.28
N ALA A 294 -15.06 -21.02 8.97
CA ALA A 294 -14.20 -21.62 7.96
C ALA A 294 -12.83 -20.89 7.86
N ILE A 295 -12.82 -19.56 8.00
CA ILE A 295 -11.58 -18.80 8.09
C ILE A 295 -10.82 -19.15 9.38
N ALA A 296 -11.53 -19.31 10.51
CA ALA A 296 -10.92 -19.71 11.78
C ALA A 296 -10.25 -21.09 11.68
N ALA A 297 -10.93 -22.06 11.06
CA ALA A 297 -10.39 -23.41 10.83
C ALA A 297 -9.14 -23.37 9.93
N LEU A 298 -9.19 -22.62 8.80
CA LEU A 298 -8.04 -22.43 7.94
C LEU A 298 -6.86 -21.81 8.70
N ASN A 299 -7.10 -20.75 9.47
CA ASN A 299 -6.06 -20.11 10.29
C ASN A 299 -5.44 -21.09 11.31
N GLN A 300 -6.25 -21.91 11.96
CA GLN A 300 -5.76 -22.93 12.91
C GLN A 300 -4.83 -23.94 12.23
N ILE A 301 -5.17 -24.41 11.04
CA ILE A 301 -4.30 -25.29 10.25
C ILE A 301 -2.98 -24.59 9.91
N LEU A 302 -3.04 -23.37 9.42
CA LEU A 302 -1.88 -22.61 8.99
C LEU A 302 -0.92 -22.27 10.14
N THR A 303 -1.43 -22.03 11.35
CA THR A 303 -0.58 -21.71 12.51
C THR A 303 0.31 -22.88 12.94
N GLN A 304 0.04 -24.09 12.50
CA GLN A 304 0.84 -25.29 12.77
C GLN A 304 1.89 -25.57 11.69
N GLN A 305 1.89 -24.80 10.59
CA GLN A 305 2.77 -25.05 9.45
C GLN A 305 4.10 -24.28 9.57
N VAL A 306 5.20 -24.92 9.11
CA VAL A 306 6.52 -24.29 8.98
C VAL A 306 6.70 -23.53 7.65
N GLY A 307 5.69 -23.55 6.82
CA GLY A 307 5.60 -22.88 5.53
C GLY A 307 4.32 -23.32 4.83
N LEU A 308 3.97 -22.65 3.75
CA LEU A 308 2.73 -22.89 3.02
C LEU A 308 2.94 -22.81 1.50
N ARG A 309 1.99 -23.34 0.74
CA ARG A 309 1.94 -23.18 -0.71
C ARG A 309 0.88 -22.17 -1.09
N LEU A 310 1.28 -21.21 -1.93
CA LEU A 310 0.35 -20.28 -2.57
C LEU A 310 -0.45 -21.00 -3.68
N ILE A 311 -1.45 -20.33 -4.22
CA ILE A 311 -2.31 -20.88 -5.30
C ILE A 311 -1.52 -21.30 -6.56
N SER A 312 -0.36 -20.70 -6.82
CA SER A 312 0.55 -21.09 -7.92
C SER A 312 1.38 -22.35 -7.60
N GLY A 313 1.32 -22.86 -6.37
CA GLY A 313 2.21 -23.91 -5.87
C GLY A 313 3.56 -23.40 -5.34
N ARG A 314 3.81 -22.09 -5.37
CA ARG A 314 4.99 -21.47 -4.77
C ARG A 314 5.05 -21.79 -3.27
N TRP A 315 6.19 -22.26 -2.80
CA TRP A 315 6.45 -22.45 -1.38
C TRP A 315 6.90 -21.15 -0.72
N VAL A 316 6.25 -20.79 0.39
CA VAL A 316 6.60 -19.66 1.24
C VAL A 316 6.91 -20.20 2.65
N PRO A 317 8.13 -20.02 3.15
CA PRO A 317 8.48 -20.45 4.50
C PRO A 317 7.81 -19.55 5.55
N THR A 318 7.40 -20.12 6.67
CA THR A 318 6.97 -19.33 7.83
C THR A 318 8.11 -18.46 8.33
N GLY A 319 7.85 -17.18 8.55
CA GLY A 319 8.82 -16.24 9.10
C GLY A 319 9.26 -16.66 10.51
N ARG A 320 10.42 -16.14 10.97
CA ARG A 320 10.94 -16.39 12.29
C ARG A 320 11.11 -15.09 13.08
N TYR A 321 11.00 -15.19 14.38
CA TYR A 321 11.43 -14.15 15.31
C TYR A 321 12.97 -14.15 15.45
N LYS A 322 13.52 -13.13 16.10
CA LYS A 322 14.97 -13.02 16.35
C LYS A 322 15.51 -14.14 17.24
N ASP A 323 14.68 -14.69 18.10
CA ASP A 323 14.98 -15.84 18.98
C ASP A 323 14.85 -17.21 18.27
N GLY A 324 14.50 -17.21 16.96
CA GLY A 324 14.34 -18.41 16.16
C GLY A 324 12.92 -19.00 16.19
N GLY A 325 12.02 -18.53 17.04
CA GLY A 325 10.63 -18.96 17.11
C GLY A 325 9.86 -18.69 15.82
N LEU A 326 8.92 -19.57 15.44
CA LEU A 326 8.11 -19.41 14.24
C LEU A 326 7.04 -18.33 14.41
N ARG A 327 6.90 -17.46 13.41
CA ARG A 327 5.83 -16.45 13.31
C ARG A 327 4.59 -17.02 12.61
N SER A 328 4.15 -18.20 13.01
CA SER A 328 3.08 -18.95 12.32
C SER A 328 1.72 -18.23 12.34
N HIS A 329 1.48 -17.33 13.29
CA HIS A 329 0.30 -16.44 13.28
C HIS A 329 0.22 -15.54 12.04
N ALA A 330 1.33 -15.32 11.32
CA ALA A 330 1.37 -14.55 10.09
C ALA A 330 1.09 -15.40 8.82
N ASN A 331 0.95 -16.72 8.95
CA ASN A 331 0.80 -17.62 7.79
C ASN A 331 -0.48 -17.35 6.99
N LEU A 332 -1.58 -16.96 7.64
CA LEU A 332 -2.79 -16.54 6.95
C LEU A 332 -2.54 -15.32 6.06
N ASN A 333 -1.81 -14.33 6.58
CA ASN A 333 -1.39 -13.17 5.80
C ASN A 333 -0.50 -13.57 4.61
N PHE A 334 0.47 -14.47 4.82
CA PHE A 334 1.35 -14.94 3.76
C PHE A 334 0.56 -15.65 2.65
N LEU A 335 -0.41 -16.49 3.02
CA LEU A 335 -1.29 -17.15 2.07
C LEU A 335 -2.10 -16.15 1.24
N VAL A 336 -2.80 -15.22 1.91
CA VAL A 336 -3.71 -14.29 1.25
C VAL A 336 -2.94 -13.30 0.38
N GLN A 337 -1.94 -12.61 0.94
CA GLN A 337 -1.17 -11.61 0.19
C GLN A 337 -0.36 -12.21 -0.95
N GLY A 338 0.29 -13.35 -0.68
CA GLY A 338 1.06 -14.04 -1.71
C GLY A 338 0.18 -14.54 -2.84
N SER A 339 -0.98 -15.13 -2.51
CA SER A 339 -1.94 -15.59 -3.52
C SER A 339 -2.53 -14.43 -4.32
N SER A 340 -2.86 -13.30 -3.69
CA SER A 340 -3.31 -12.09 -4.39
C SER A 340 -2.25 -11.59 -5.38
N ARG A 341 -0.97 -11.62 -5.01
CA ARG A 341 0.12 -11.31 -5.93
C ARG A 341 0.19 -12.28 -7.11
N GLU A 342 0.02 -13.59 -6.88
CA GLU A 342 0.01 -14.58 -7.96
C GLU A 342 -1.14 -14.32 -8.94
N LEU A 343 -2.31 -13.91 -8.45
CA LEU A 343 -3.46 -13.52 -9.28
C LEU A 343 -3.15 -12.27 -10.12
N LEU A 344 -2.52 -11.25 -9.54
CA LEU A 344 -2.12 -10.05 -10.27
C LEU A 344 -1.11 -10.39 -11.39
N VAL A 345 -0.09 -11.19 -11.09
CA VAL A 345 0.90 -11.60 -12.09
C VAL A 345 0.27 -12.47 -13.18
N GLY A 346 -0.66 -13.34 -12.81
CA GLY A 346 -1.44 -14.11 -13.78
C GLY A 346 -2.29 -13.23 -14.70
N ALA A 347 -2.94 -12.21 -14.15
CA ALA A 347 -3.70 -11.22 -14.91
C ALA A 347 -2.78 -10.39 -15.83
N TRP A 348 -1.63 -9.97 -15.33
CA TRP A 348 -0.62 -9.27 -16.13
C TRP A 348 -0.19 -10.13 -17.34
N ARG A 349 0.12 -11.41 -17.13
CA ARG A 349 0.49 -12.32 -18.24
C ARG A 349 -0.64 -12.52 -19.24
N ARG A 350 -1.91 -12.58 -18.79
CA ARG A 350 -3.06 -12.67 -19.71
C ARG A 350 -3.22 -11.41 -20.55
N PHE A 351 -3.03 -10.24 -19.96
CA PHE A 351 -3.08 -8.96 -20.66
C PHE A 351 -1.90 -8.80 -21.61
N ALA A 352 -0.68 -8.99 -21.12
CA ALA A 352 0.57 -8.82 -21.86
C ALA A 352 0.88 -10.01 -22.80
N ARG A 353 -0.11 -10.43 -23.59
CA ARG A 353 -0.03 -11.58 -24.51
C ARG A 353 0.81 -11.32 -25.76
N ASP A 354 1.10 -10.05 -26.06
CA ASP A 354 1.92 -9.59 -27.17
C ASP A 354 2.76 -8.38 -26.79
N THR A 355 3.71 -8.02 -27.65
CA THR A 355 4.64 -6.92 -27.40
C THR A 355 3.95 -5.56 -27.26
N ASP A 356 2.82 -5.35 -27.94
CA ASP A 356 2.06 -4.11 -27.89
C ASP A 356 1.46 -3.93 -26.49
N ARG A 357 0.76 -4.94 -25.95
CA ARG A 357 0.19 -4.93 -24.60
C ARG A 357 1.26 -4.90 -23.51
N GLU A 358 2.40 -5.60 -23.69
CA GLU A 358 3.54 -5.53 -22.77
C GLU A 358 4.04 -4.09 -22.59
N ARG A 359 4.12 -3.33 -23.69
CA ARG A 359 4.58 -1.93 -23.66
C ARG A 359 3.60 -0.97 -22.99
N MET A 360 2.31 -1.31 -22.98
CA MET A 360 1.28 -0.49 -22.33
C MET A 360 1.33 -0.59 -20.81
N VAL A 361 1.87 -1.65 -20.22
CA VAL A 361 1.97 -1.75 -18.75
C VAL A 361 2.91 -0.68 -18.23
N TRP A 362 2.35 0.25 -17.44
CA TRP A 362 3.10 1.37 -16.86
C TRP A 362 3.79 0.96 -15.57
N PHE A 363 3.05 0.47 -14.58
CA PHE A 363 3.62 -0.10 -13.33
C PHE A 363 2.57 -0.89 -12.54
N PRO A 364 2.95 -2.00 -11.86
CA PRO A 364 2.08 -2.70 -10.91
C PRO A 364 2.18 -2.06 -9.51
N ILE A 365 1.03 -1.78 -8.90
CA ILE A 365 0.92 -1.17 -7.57
C ILE A 365 0.05 -2.06 -6.69
N HIS A 366 0.65 -2.87 -5.81
CA HIS A 366 -0.05 -3.80 -4.92
C HIS A 366 -1.00 -4.76 -5.66
N ASP A 367 -2.26 -4.42 -5.76
CA ASP A 367 -3.37 -5.11 -6.43
C ASP A 367 -3.91 -4.35 -7.65
N GLU A 368 -3.24 -3.26 -8.03
CA GLU A 368 -3.56 -2.37 -9.13
C GLU A 368 -2.55 -2.54 -10.29
N MET A 369 -3.05 -2.59 -11.52
CA MET A 369 -2.24 -2.46 -12.73
C MET A 369 -2.45 -1.07 -13.32
N VAL A 370 -1.39 -0.29 -13.45
CA VAL A 370 -1.44 0.98 -14.18
C VAL A 370 -0.89 0.77 -15.58
N LEU A 371 -1.65 1.20 -16.57
CA LEU A 371 -1.30 1.15 -17.99
C LEU A 371 -1.09 2.55 -18.53
N GLN A 372 -0.28 2.67 -19.58
CA GLN A 372 -0.13 3.85 -20.42
C GLN A 372 -0.61 3.49 -21.83
N VAL A 373 -1.71 4.08 -22.24
CA VAL A 373 -2.47 3.66 -23.43
C VAL A 373 -2.58 4.81 -24.42
N PRO A 374 -2.37 4.58 -25.74
CA PRO A 374 -2.66 5.59 -26.76
C PRO A 374 -4.11 6.11 -26.65
N ASN A 375 -4.28 7.42 -26.80
CA ASN A 375 -5.57 8.08 -26.53
C ASN A 375 -6.74 7.55 -27.37
N ASP A 376 -6.47 7.08 -28.59
CA ASP A 376 -7.46 6.51 -29.52
C ASP A 376 -7.89 5.09 -29.15
N ARG A 377 -7.18 4.41 -28.22
CA ARG A 377 -7.43 3.03 -27.80
C ARG A 377 -7.83 2.89 -26.34
N VAL A 378 -8.03 3.98 -25.64
CA VAL A 378 -8.21 3.98 -24.18
C VAL A 378 -9.38 3.09 -23.73
N HIS A 379 -10.54 3.21 -24.38
CA HIS A 379 -11.72 2.41 -24.01
C HIS A 379 -11.59 0.93 -24.35
N GLU A 380 -10.97 0.61 -25.50
CA GLU A 380 -10.66 -0.76 -25.89
C GLU A 380 -9.78 -1.44 -24.86
N ILE A 381 -8.66 -0.80 -24.52
CA ILE A 381 -7.65 -1.36 -23.60
C ILE A 381 -8.15 -1.40 -22.15
N ALA A 382 -8.95 -0.41 -21.74
CA ALA A 382 -9.60 -0.45 -20.41
C ALA A 382 -10.53 -1.67 -20.28
N GLY A 383 -11.27 -2.02 -21.33
CA GLY A 383 -12.06 -3.25 -21.38
C GLY A 383 -11.17 -4.51 -21.30
N GLU A 384 -10.13 -4.59 -22.14
CA GLU A 384 -9.22 -5.74 -22.17
C GLU A 384 -8.53 -6.01 -20.84
N ILE A 385 -8.06 -4.97 -20.13
CA ILE A 385 -7.43 -5.15 -18.82
C ILE A 385 -8.47 -5.55 -17.76
N GLY A 386 -9.67 -4.98 -17.79
CA GLY A 386 -10.78 -5.37 -16.92
C GLY A 386 -11.13 -6.86 -17.08
N GLU A 387 -11.21 -7.36 -18.30
CA GLU A 387 -11.41 -8.78 -18.59
C GLU A 387 -10.24 -9.65 -18.12
N ALA A 388 -8.99 -9.24 -18.40
CA ALA A 388 -7.80 -9.97 -17.98
C ALA A 388 -7.67 -10.07 -16.45
N MET A 389 -8.17 -9.08 -15.71
CA MET A 389 -8.19 -9.03 -14.26
C MET A 389 -9.48 -9.59 -13.63
N SER A 390 -10.47 -10.02 -14.45
CA SER A 390 -11.72 -10.62 -13.96
C SER A 390 -11.78 -12.10 -14.31
N PHE A 391 -12.03 -12.95 -13.31
CA PHE A 391 -12.05 -14.41 -13.45
C PHE A 391 -12.73 -15.07 -12.26
N ASP A 392 -12.90 -16.39 -12.29
CA ASP A 392 -13.39 -17.19 -11.16
C ASP A 392 -12.21 -17.82 -10.39
N LEU A 393 -12.28 -17.79 -9.06
CA LEU A 393 -11.35 -18.46 -8.17
C LEU A 393 -12.13 -19.41 -7.24
N TYR A 394 -12.17 -20.69 -7.58
CA TYR A 394 -12.87 -21.73 -6.80
C TYR A 394 -14.36 -21.38 -6.53
N GLY A 395 -15.06 -20.87 -7.52
CA GLY A 395 -16.46 -20.47 -7.43
C GLY A 395 -16.66 -19.04 -6.87
N VAL A 396 -15.59 -18.31 -6.57
CA VAL A 396 -15.64 -16.91 -6.14
C VAL A 396 -15.26 -15.99 -7.28
N PRO A 397 -16.15 -15.11 -7.75
CA PRO A 397 -15.84 -14.16 -8.82
C PRO A 397 -14.84 -13.11 -8.31
N ILE A 398 -13.66 -13.09 -8.93
CA ILE A 398 -12.71 -11.99 -8.82
C ILE A 398 -13.11 -10.95 -9.87
N ARG A 399 -13.21 -9.69 -9.47
CA ARG A 399 -13.60 -8.58 -10.34
C ARG A 399 -12.58 -7.47 -10.23
N ALA A 400 -12.38 -6.75 -11.31
CA ALA A 400 -11.55 -5.56 -11.38
C ALA A 400 -12.27 -4.49 -12.20
N GLU A 401 -12.03 -3.24 -11.84
CA GLU A 401 -12.60 -2.08 -12.50
C GLU A 401 -11.46 -1.22 -13.06
N ALA A 402 -11.62 -0.76 -14.29
CA ALA A 402 -10.67 0.09 -14.97
C ALA A 402 -11.15 1.55 -14.95
N ASP A 403 -10.31 2.43 -14.42
CA ASP A 403 -10.55 3.87 -14.33
C ASP A 403 -9.59 4.63 -15.27
N LEU A 404 -10.13 5.59 -16.00
CA LEU A 404 -9.32 6.52 -16.77
C LEU A 404 -8.79 7.63 -15.86
N LEU A 405 -7.47 7.74 -15.78
CA LEU A 405 -6.81 8.73 -14.94
C LEU A 405 -6.65 10.05 -15.70
N ILE A 406 -7.77 10.74 -15.92
CA ILE A 406 -7.83 12.02 -16.62
C ILE A 406 -8.38 13.08 -15.66
N ASP A 407 -7.66 14.18 -15.54
CA ASP A 407 -8.12 15.31 -14.75
C ASP A 407 -9.24 16.11 -15.46
N PRO A 408 -9.97 17.03 -14.76
CA PRO A 408 -11.04 17.82 -15.36
C PRO A 408 -10.61 18.75 -16.51
N GLN A 409 -9.32 19.00 -16.71
CA GLN A 409 -8.81 19.74 -17.87
C GLN A 409 -8.39 18.81 -19.01
N GLY A 410 -8.67 17.50 -18.91
CA GLY A 410 -8.31 16.54 -19.94
C GLY A 410 -6.83 16.12 -19.92
N VAL A 411 -6.08 16.47 -18.85
CA VAL A 411 -4.68 16.05 -18.70
C VAL A 411 -4.61 14.75 -17.93
N SER A 412 -3.94 13.77 -18.49
CA SER A 412 -3.74 12.49 -17.80
C SER A 412 -2.59 12.58 -16.81
N ARG A 413 -2.88 12.11 -15.57
CA ARG A 413 -1.92 12.00 -14.45
C ARG A 413 -2.21 10.75 -13.65
N TRP A 414 -1.24 10.23 -12.93
CA TRP A 414 -1.48 9.11 -12.02
C TRP A 414 -2.30 9.55 -10.79
N MET A 415 -3.56 9.91 -11.04
CA MET A 415 -4.49 10.45 -10.05
C MET A 415 -5.91 10.17 -10.53
N SER A 416 -6.83 9.73 -9.66
CA SER A 416 -8.23 9.55 -10.06
C SER A 416 -8.90 10.89 -10.40
N GLY A 417 -9.82 10.88 -11.37
CA GLY A 417 -10.51 12.08 -11.85
C GLY A 417 -11.25 12.84 -10.75
N ASP A 418 -11.91 12.13 -9.83
CA ASP A 418 -12.63 12.73 -8.70
C ASP A 418 -11.69 13.46 -7.73
N VAL A 419 -10.52 12.89 -7.47
CA VAL A 419 -9.50 13.50 -6.61
C VAL A 419 -8.87 14.71 -7.27
N ALA A 420 -8.62 14.66 -8.57
CA ALA A 420 -8.09 15.77 -9.34
C ALA A 420 -9.04 16.98 -9.35
N LYS A 421 -10.36 16.72 -9.36
CA LYS A 421 -11.41 17.75 -9.29
C LYS A 421 -11.40 18.46 -7.93
N SER A 422 -11.42 17.71 -6.83
CA SER A 422 -11.42 18.27 -5.48
C SER A 422 -10.16 19.09 -5.17
N TYR A 423 -9.02 18.67 -5.72
CA TYR A 423 -7.74 19.34 -5.51
C TYR A 423 -7.65 20.71 -6.17
N ARG A 424 -8.35 20.94 -7.30
CA ARG A 424 -8.38 22.21 -8.02
C ARG A 424 -9.37 23.20 -7.47
N GLU A 425 -10.47 22.73 -6.93
CA GLU A 425 -11.50 23.57 -6.31
C GLU A 425 -11.09 24.10 -4.94
N GLY A 426 -9.86 23.78 -4.46
CA GLY A 426 -9.36 24.20 -3.15
C GLY A 426 -10.14 23.58 -1.97
N THR A 427 -10.94 22.55 -2.26
CA THR A 427 -11.81 21.87 -1.31
C THR A 427 -11.19 20.62 -0.69
N SER A 428 -9.87 20.46 -0.77
CA SER A 428 -9.18 19.33 -0.10
C SER A 428 -9.35 19.46 1.41
N LYS A 429 -10.29 18.70 1.95
CA LYS A 429 -10.51 18.50 3.39
C LYS A 429 -9.41 17.63 4.01
#